data_2c75bd5a43fa6cb1982e1ed8199da283
#
_entry.id   2c75bd5a43fa6cb1982e1ed8199da283
#
_cell.length_a   1.000
_cell.length_b   1.000
_cell.length_c   1.000
_cell.angle_alpha   90.00
_cell.angle_beta   90.00
_cell.angle_gamma   90.00
#
_symmetry.space_group_name_H-M   'P 1'
#
loop_
_entity.id
_entity.type
_entity.pdbx_description
1 polymer ?
#
loop_
_entity_poly.entity_id
_entity_poly.type
_entity_poly.pdbx_seq_one_letter_code
_entity_poly.pdbx_strand_id
1 'polypeptide(L)'
;MKWSLITATNNDEVLESCLLSFTDARFTPDVILQKGYLNAAEAYNAAIETAKTDLLIFIHQDVYLPEGWITKVQAAINILAETDPNWGVLGVWGTKIASENAGYVYDGAWRRVLGAEFQGGREVDSLDEVVLILRKSSGLRFDPKIPGFHMYGADICQEAKRQGKKCYAIAAFCIHNTNQYRMLPWQFWQAYLKMRNKWKKNLPLKTTCIDITYWSWPMLRWNLVRAVNLLTGRDSSPVSRVKDPSQLYLELVNSGKVGDLVQTGNASKAE
;
A
#
# COMPACT_ATOMS: atom_id res chain seq x y z
N MET A 1 -19.59 8.88 1.50
CA MET A 1 -18.61 8.80 2.62
C MET A 1 -17.68 9.99 2.56
N LYS A 2 -17.16 10.48 3.70
CA LYS A 2 -16.13 11.53 3.75
C LYS A 2 -14.78 10.90 4.04
N TRP A 3 -13.70 11.40 3.40
CA TRP A 3 -12.37 10.82 3.42
C TRP A 3 -11.31 11.86 3.77
N SER A 4 -10.30 11.47 4.53
CA SER A 4 -9.03 12.19 4.58
C SER A 4 -7.98 11.40 3.79
N LEU A 5 -7.33 12.07 2.84
CA LEU A 5 -6.24 11.53 2.04
C LEU A 5 -4.91 12.03 2.65
N ILE A 6 -4.14 11.12 3.19
CA ILE A 6 -2.96 11.42 4.01
C ILE A 6 -1.72 10.90 3.30
N THR A 7 -0.75 11.75 3.04
CA THR A 7 0.53 11.36 2.47
C THR A 7 1.70 12.03 3.18
N ALA A 8 2.76 11.25 3.41
CA ALA A 8 4.06 11.81 3.78
C ALA A 8 4.84 12.09 2.49
N THR A 9 5.30 13.33 2.33
CA THR A 9 5.93 13.78 1.08
C THR A 9 7.25 14.49 1.33
N ASN A 10 8.20 14.27 0.41
CA ASN A 10 9.50 14.91 0.35
C ASN A 10 9.86 15.38 -1.08
N ASN A 11 8.93 15.23 -2.03
CA ASN A 11 9.13 15.62 -3.43
C ASN A 11 7.79 16.13 -4.02
N ASP A 12 7.68 17.45 -4.13
CA ASP A 12 6.45 18.09 -4.59
C ASP A 12 6.16 17.82 -6.09
N GLU A 13 7.16 17.68 -6.94
CA GLU A 13 6.99 17.34 -8.36
C GLU A 13 6.36 15.94 -8.53
N VAL A 14 6.85 14.96 -7.75
CA VAL A 14 6.29 13.60 -7.74
C VAL A 14 4.87 13.59 -7.17
N LEU A 15 4.64 14.34 -6.09
CA LEU A 15 3.33 14.48 -5.48
C LEU A 15 2.29 15.03 -6.47
N GLU A 16 2.64 16.11 -7.17
CA GLU A 16 1.76 16.77 -8.14
C GLU A 16 1.51 15.90 -9.38
N SER A 17 2.55 15.28 -9.93
CA SER A 17 2.43 14.44 -11.13
C SER A 17 1.79 13.08 -10.90
N CYS A 18 1.74 12.60 -9.65
CA CYS A 18 1.14 11.31 -9.29
C CYS A 18 -0.11 11.51 -8.42
N LEU A 19 0.06 11.66 -7.10
CA LEU A 19 -1.07 11.60 -6.18
C LEU A 19 -2.07 12.74 -6.40
N LEU A 20 -1.63 13.96 -6.58
CA LEU A 20 -2.53 15.11 -6.75
C LEU A 20 -3.03 15.29 -8.19
N SER A 21 -2.63 14.44 -9.12
CA SER A 21 -3.11 14.47 -10.52
C SER A 21 -4.46 13.77 -10.74
N PHE A 22 -5.07 13.18 -9.70
CA PHE A 22 -6.39 12.54 -9.83
C PHE A 22 -7.48 13.57 -10.22
N THR A 23 -8.39 13.14 -11.10
CA THR A 23 -9.43 14.01 -11.69
C THR A 23 -10.86 13.57 -11.37
N ASP A 24 -11.05 12.55 -10.52
CA ASP A 24 -12.38 12.04 -10.18
C ASP A 24 -13.17 13.06 -9.35
N ALA A 25 -14.14 13.72 -9.97
CA ALA A 25 -15.02 14.70 -9.31
C ALA A 25 -15.85 14.10 -8.14
N ARG A 26 -16.00 12.78 -8.09
CA ARG A 26 -16.69 12.07 -7.00
C ARG A 26 -15.80 11.87 -5.78
N PHE A 27 -14.51 12.13 -5.92
CA PHE A 27 -13.52 12.00 -4.85
C PHE A 27 -12.95 13.36 -4.47
N THR A 28 -13.54 13.98 -3.45
CA THR A 28 -13.10 15.26 -2.88
C THR A 28 -12.65 15.05 -1.43
N PRO A 29 -11.47 14.43 -1.21
CA PRO A 29 -10.96 14.18 0.13
C PRO A 29 -10.45 15.46 0.80
N ASP A 30 -10.43 15.46 2.14
CA ASP A 30 -9.61 16.36 2.92
C ASP A 30 -8.14 15.91 2.82
N VAL A 31 -7.31 16.66 2.08
CA VAL A 31 -5.92 16.27 1.82
C VAL A 31 -5.01 16.78 2.93
N ILE A 32 -4.30 15.86 3.60
CA ILE A 32 -3.38 16.14 4.69
C ILE A 32 -1.95 15.77 4.26
N LEU A 33 -1.13 16.77 4.01
CA LEU A 33 0.27 16.59 3.62
C LEU A 33 1.18 16.64 4.84
N GLN A 34 2.01 15.61 5.01
CA GLN A 34 2.98 15.50 6.09
C GLN A 34 4.39 15.68 5.52
N LYS A 35 5.09 16.76 5.94
CA LYS A 35 6.43 17.11 5.48
C LYS A 35 7.42 17.14 6.64
N GLY A 36 8.68 16.76 6.39
CA GLY A 36 9.76 16.88 7.35
C GLY A 36 9.82 15.81 8.45
N TYR A 37 9.01 14.77 8.36
CA TYR A 37 9.05 13.65 9.31
C TYR A 37 10.16 12.65 8.95
N LEU A 38 10.75 12.02 9.96
CA LEU A 38 11.80 11.02 9.81
C LEU A 38 11.26 9.58 9.68
N ASN A 39 10.00 9.37 10.09
CA ASN A 39 9.33 8.07 9.95
C ASN A 39 7.83 8.21 9.69
N ALA A 40 7.27 7.16 9.09
CA ALA A 40 5.86 7.10 8.71
C ALA A 40 4.92 7.19 9.93
N ALA A 41 5.28 6.55 11.03
CA ALA A 41 4.41 6.46 12.20
C ALA A 41 4.18 7.85 12.84
N GLU A 42 5.22 8.66 12.98
CA GLU A 42 5.09 10.04 13.49
C GLU A 42 4.24 10.89 12.55
N ALA A 43 4.52 10.84 11.23
CA ALA A 43 3.78 11.58 10.23
C ALA A 43 2.28 11.21 10.24
N TYR A 44 1.99 9.92 10.22
CA TYR A 44 0.63 9.43 10.09
C TYR A 44 -0.17 9.54 11.39
N ASN A 45 0.45 9.32 12.55
CA ASN A 45 -0.23 9.54 13.84
C ASN A 45 -0.58 11.02 14.03
N ALA A 46 0.30 11.96 13.66
CA ALA A 46 -0.01 13.38 13.68
C ALA A 46 -1.20 13.73 12.78
N ALA A 47 -1.25 13.12 11.59
CA ALA A 47 -2.39 13.27 10.67
C ALA A 47 -3.68 12.67 11.22
N ILE A 48 -3.63 11.50 11.87
CA ILE A 48 -4.80 10.90 12.53
C ILE A 48 -5.42 11.85 13.56
N GLU A 49 -4.60 12.52 14.37
CA GLU A 49 -5.11 13.46 15.39
C GLU A 49 -5.87 14.63 14.75
N THR A 50 -5.35 15.19 13.66
CA THR A 50 -5.92 16.36 12.98
C THR A 50 -7.04 16.07 12.00
N ALA A 51 -7.13 14.83 11.48
CA ALA A 51 -8.15 14.42 10.51
C ALA A 51 -9.57 14.60 11.06
N LYS A 52 -10.44 15.16 10.21
CA LYS A 52 -11.86 15.46 10.55
C LYS A 52 -12.81 14.35 10.13
N THR A 53 -12.33 13.35 9.41
CA THR A 53 -13.14 12.23 8.92
C THR A 53 -12.78 10.94 9.64
N ASP A 54 -13.70 9.97 9.62
CA ASP A 54 -13.42 8.64 10.19
C ASP A 54 -12.63 7.75 9.23
N LEU A 55 -12.86 7.86 7.93
CA LEU A 55 -12.15 7.09 6.92
C LEU A 55 -10.87 7.80 6.49
N LEU A 56 -9.74 7.16 6.77
CA LEU A 56 -8.39 7.67 6.57
C LEU A 56 -7.68 6.81 5.51
N ILE A 57 -7.21 7.45 4.45
CA ILE A 57 -6.42 6.83 3.38
C ILE A 57 -4.98 7.30 3.51
N PHE A 58 -4.08 6.40 3.91
CA PHE A 58 -2.63 6.62 3.93
C PHE A 58 -2.06 6.11 2.62
N ILE A 59 -1.36 6.95 1.90
CA ILE A 59 -0.95 6.68 0.53
C ILE A 59 0.42 7.28 0.23
N HIS A 60 1.23 6.60 -0.58
CA HIS A 60 2.51 7.13 -1.03
C HIS A 60 2.32 8.31 -2.01
N GLN A 61 3.24 9.29 -1.97
CA GLN A 61 3.22 10.47 -2.85
C GLN A 61 3.32 10.13 -4.35
N ASP A 62 3.88 8.96 -4.69
CA ASP A 62 4.10 8.47 -6.06
C ASP A 62 3.04 7.48 -6.53
N VAL A 63 1.86 7.51 -5.92
CA VAL A 63 0.71 6.72 -6.36
C VAL A 63 -0.21 7.57 -7.22
N TYR A 64 -0.59 7.04 -8.39
CA TYR A 64 -1.64 7.61 -9.22
C TYR A 64 -2.95 6.85 -9.03
N LEU A 65 -4.02 7.58 -8.79
CA LEU A 65 -5.38 7.08 -8.61
C LEU A 65 -6.21 7.34 -9.88
N PRO A 66 -6.56 6.31 -10.66
CA PRO A 66 -7.44 6.47 -11.81
C PRO A 66 -8.85 6.93 -11.42
N GLU A 67 -9.56 7.57 -12.34
CA GLU A 67 -10.97 7.88 -12.16
C GLU A 67 -11.77 6.60 -11.86
N GLY A 68 -12.70 6.69 -10.90
CA GLY A 68 -13.47 5.53 -10.42
C GLY A 68 -12.81 4.75 -9.28
N TRP A 69 -11.56 5.05 -8.92
CA TRP A 69 -10.85 4.35 -7.85
C TRP A 69 -11.63 4.35 -6.53
N ILE A 70 -12.13 5.52 -6.12
CA ILE A 70 -12.89 5.63 -4.86
C ILE A 70 -14.18 4.83 -4.88
N THR A 71 -14.81 4.67 -6.04
CA THR A 71 -16.03 3.85 -6.19
C THR A 71 -15.73 2.38 -5.89
N LYS A 72 -14.56 1.86 -6.34
CA LYS A 72 -14.12 0.50 -6.01
C LYS A 72 -13.84 0.32 -4.53
N VAL A 73 -13.20 1.31 -3.90
CA VAL A 73 -12.97 1.31 -2.44
C VAL A 73 -14.30 1.28 -1.67
N GLN A 74 -15.25 2.13 -2.05
CA GLN A 74 -16.58 2.19 -1.41
C GLN A 74 -17.34 0.88 -1.56
N ALA A 75 -17.31 0.27 -2.75
CA ALA A 75 -17.95 -1.02 -2.99
C ALA A 75 -17.37 -2.12 -2.11
N ALA A 76 -16.04 -2.17 -1.99
CA ALA A 76 -15.38 -3.14 -1.10
C ALA A 76 -15.74 -2.93 0.37
N ILE A 77 -15.79 -1.67 0.85
CA ILE A 77 -16.19 -1.35 2.22
C ILE A 77 -17.65 -1.71 2.48
N ASN A 78 -18.55 -1.49 1.53
CA ASN A 78 -19.96 -1.85 1.68
C ASN A 78 -20.12 -3.38 1.86
N ILE A 79 -19.45 -4.19 1.05
CA ILE A 79 -19.44 -5.66 1.20
C ILE A 79 -18.85 -6.08 2.55
N LEU A 80 -17.76 -5.45 2.98
CA LEU A 80 -17.15 -5.73 4.28
C LEU A 80 -18.02 -5.27 5.46
N ALA A 81 -18.84 -4.24 5.30
CA ALA A 81 -19.79 -3.82 6.32
C ALA A 81 -20.82 -4.92 6.66
N GLU A 82 -21.13 -5.79 5.69
CA GLU A 82 -22.06 -6.92 5.87
C GLU A 82 -21.32 -8.19 6.37
N THR A 83 -20.07 -8.41 5.93
CA THR A 83 -19.35 -9.67 6.18
C THR A 83 -18.39 -9.60 7.37
N ASP A 84 -17.74 -8.48 7.60
CA ASP A 84 -16.87 -8.18 8.75
C ASP A 84 -16.90 -6.67 9.05
N PRO A 85 -17.91 -6.16 9.75
CA PRO A 85 -18.02 -4.74 10.08
C PRO A 85 -16.89 -4.22 10.97
N ASN A 86 -16.13 -5.12 11.62
CA ASN A 86 -15.02 -4.78 12.50
C ASN A 86 -13.63 -4.92 11.85
N TRP A 87 -13.55 -4.87 10.52
CA TRP A 87 -12.26 -4.91 9.83
C TRP A 87 -11.27 -3.86 10.38
N GLY A 88 -9.98 -4.19 10.40
CA GLY A 88 -8.91 -3.34 10.94
C GLY A 88 -8.31 -2.43 9.89
N VAL A 89 -7.68 -3.03 8.87
CA VAL A 89 -6.93 -2.31 7.82
C VAL A 89 -7.30 -2.86 6.45
N LEU A 90 -7.52 -1.97 5.48
CA LEU A 90 -7.62 -2.35 4.06
C LEU A 90 -6.38 -1.83 3.32
N GLY A 91 -6.02 -2.50 2.22
CA GLY A 91 -4.95 -2.05 1.31
C GLY A 91 -5.14 -2.62 -0.09
N VAL A 92 -4.39 -2.10 -1.06
CA VAL A 92 -4.51 -2.50 -2.47
C VAL A 92 -3.63 -3.69 -2.85
N TRP A 93 -2.70 -4.07 -1.97
CA TRP A 93 -1.82 -5.24 -2.16
C TRP A 93 -1.45 -5.86 -0.81
N GLY A 94 -1.56 -7.16 -0.71
CA GLY A 94 -1.26 -7.87 0.53
C GLY A 94 -0.94 -9.34 0.33
N THR A 95 -0.50 -10.01 1.40
CA THR A 95 -0.09 -11.41 1.39
C THR A 95 -0.65 -12.16 2.60
N LYS A 96 -0.88 -13.45 2.45
CA LYS A 96 -1.30 -14.37 3.52
C LYS A 96 -0.41 -15.60 3.53
N ILE A 97 -0.10 -16.12 4.72
CA ILE A 97 0.65 -17.38 4.87
C ILE A 97 -0.13 -18.49 4.15
N ALA A 98 0.61 -19.31 3.37
CA ALA A 98 0.10 -20.46 2.63
C ALA A 98 -0.97 -20.12 1.57
N SER A 99 -1.09 -18.86 1.14
CA SER A 99 -1.96 -18.46 0.04
C SER A 99 -1.23 -17.52 -0.94
N GLU A 100 -1.88 -17.25 -2.06
CA GLU A 100 -1.38 -16.27 -3.03
C GLU A 100 -1.55 -14.84 -2.50
N ASN A 101 -0.74 -13.92 -3.03
CA ASN A 101 -0.92 -12.50 -2.79
C ASN A 101 -2.27 -12.04 -3.35
N ALA A 102 -2.87 -11.04 -2.72
CA ALA A 102 -4.16 -10.48 -3.12
C ALA A 102 -4.07 -8.97 -3.26
N GLY A 103 -4.88 -8.43 -4.17
CA GLY A 103 -4.97 -7.01 -4.46
C GLY A 103 -4.93 -6.73 -5.95
N TYR A 104 -4.79 -5.45 -6.33
CA TYR A 104 -4.74 -5.03 -7.72
C TYR A 104 -3.98 -3.72 -7.86
N VAL A 105 -2.74 -3.77 -8.36
CA VAL A 105 -1.84 -2.62 -8.44
C VAL A 105 -0.86 -2.77 -9.60
N TYR A 106 -0.50 -1.67 -10.26
CA TYR A 106 0.68 -1.65 -11.12
C TYR A 106 1.90 -1.27 -10.28
N ASP A 107 2.93 -2.10 -10.32
CA ASP A 107 4.20 -1.85 -9.65
C ASP A 107 5.22 -1.29 -10.65
N GLY A 108 5.64 -0.05 -10.44
CA GLY A 108 6.58 0.66 -11.32
C GLY A 108 7.99 0.06 -11.29
N ALA A 109 8.43 -0.49 -10.14
CA ALA A 109 9.74 -1.13 -10.03
C ALA A 109 9.82 -2.45 -10.81
N TRP A 110 8.72 -3.20 -10.88
CA TRP A 110 8.60 -4.44 -11.64
C TRP A 110 8.02 -4.25 -13.04
N ARG A 111 7.51 -3.06 -13.35
CA ARG A 111 6.82 -2.71 -14.62
C ARG A 111 5.72 -3.70 -15.00
N ARG A 112 4.92 -4.12 -14.04
CA ARG A 112 3.84 -5.08 -14.26
C ARG A 112 2.64 -4.85 -13.37
N VAL A 113 1.49 -5.30 -13.84
CA VAL A 113 0.29 -5.43 -13.03
C VAL A 113 0.45 -6.63 -12.11
N LEU A 114 0.16 -6.43 -10.83
CA LEU A 114 0.11 -7.45 -9.79
C LEU A 114 -1.34 -7.68 -9.38
N GLY A 115 -1.73 -8.94 -9.28
CA GLY A 115 -3.09 -9.34 -8.92
C GLY A 115 -4.09 -9.19 -10.06
N ALA A 116 -5.36 -9.13 -9.69
CA ALA A 116 -6.49 -9.02 -10.61
C ALA A 116 -7.71 -8.43 -9.89
N GLU A 117 -8.73 -8.08 -10.65
CA GLU A 117 -10.00 -7.59 -10.12
C GLU A 117 -10.75 -8.68 -9.34
N PHE A 118 -11.35 -8.31 -8.22
CA PHE A 118 -12.30 -9.10 -7.43
C PHE A 118 -13.21 -8.17 -6.62
N GLN A 119 -14.31 -8.69 -6.11
CA GLN A 119 -15.24 -7.94 -5.29
C GLN A 119 -14.96 -8.13 -3.79
N GLY A 120 -15.27 -7.10 -2.99
CA GLY A 120 -15.11 -7.12 -1.54
C GLY A 120 -13.64 -7.08 -1.09
N GLY A 121 -13.34 -7.82 -0.04
CA GLY A 121 -12.01 -7.93 0.54
C GLY A 121 -11.51 -9.37 0.60
N ARG A 122 -10.24 -9.60 0.32
CA ARG A 122 -9.56 -10.88 0.59
C ARG A 122 -8.71 -10.73 1.84
N GLU A 123 -8.99 -11.57 2.84
CA GLU A 123 -8.26 -11.54 4.12
C GLU A 123 -6.77 -11.81 3.90
N VAL A 124 -5.92 -10.98 4.53
CA VAL A 124 -4.45 -11.04 4.42
C VAL A 124 -3.78 -10.96 5.78
N ASP A 125 -2.52 -11.41 5.84
CA ASP A 125 -1.69 -11.33 7.05
C ASP A 125 -0.91 -10.03 7.15
N SER A 126 -0.59 -9.46 6.00
CA SER A 126 0.18 -8.22 5.86
C SER A 126 -0.25 -7.47 4.60
N LEU A 127 -0.21 -6.16 4.66
CA LEU A 127 -0.47 -5.23 3.56
C LEU A 127 0.80 -4.47 3.20
N ASP A 128 0.91 -4.14 1.93
CA ASP A 128 1.90 -3.21 1.41
C ASP A 128 1.54 -1.77 1.81
N GLU A 129 2.55 -0.94 1.93
CA GLU A 129 2.41 0.46 2.37
C GLU A 129 1.88 1.40 1.29
N VAL A 130 1.77 0.95 0.05
CA VAL A 130 1.33 1.77 -1.11
C VAL A 130 0.04 2.51 -0.83
N VAL A 131 -0.98 1.79 -0.34
CA VAL A 131 -2.25 2.35 0.14
C VAL A 131 -2.72 1.55 1.34
N LEU A 132 -2.98 2.24 2.44
CA LEU A 132 -3.62 1.68 3.64
C LEU A 132 -4.85 2.51 4.00
N ILE A 133 -5.94 1.84 4.35
CA ILE A 133 -7.18 2.50 4.74
C ILE A 133 -7.56 2.04 6.14
N LEU A 134 -7.78 3.00 7.04
CA LEU A 134 -8.17 2.76 8.42
C LEU A 134 -9.39 3.61 8.77
N ARG A 135 -10.09 3.20 9.84
CA ARG A 135 -11.05 4.07 10.52
C ARG A 135 -10.37 4.75 11.70
N LYS A 136 -10.52 6.06 11.86
CA LYS A 136 -10.04 6.79 13.04
C LYS A 136 -10.64 6.20 14.32
N SER A 137 -11.92 5.84 14.27
CA SER A 137 -12.67 5.18 15.35
C SER A 137 -12.15 3.78 15.73
N SER A 138 -11.34 3.13 14.86
CA SER A 138 -10.73 1.84 15.18
C SER A 138 -9.74 1.90 16.33
N GLY A 139 -9.20 3.09 16.64
CA GLY A 139 -8.16 3.30 17.65
C GLY A 139 -6.77 2.81 17.25
N LEU A 140 -6.60 2.26 16.03
CA LEU A 140 -5.31 1.81 15.54
C LEU A 140 -4.33 2.99 15.40
N ARG A 141 -3.06 2.76 15.74
CA ARG A 141 -1.96 3.72 15.62
C ARG A 141 -0.71 3.02 15.09
N PHE A 142 0.07 3.75 14.32
CA PHE A 142 1.37 3.29 13.85
C PHE A 142 2.40 3.36 14.98
N ASP A 143 3.30 2.37 15.06
CA ASP A 143 4.31 2.32 16.13
C ASP A 143 5.51 3.22 15.79
N PRO A 144 5.75 4.32 16.54
CA PRO A 144 6.86 5.25 16.28
C PRO A 144 8.25 4.63 16.50
N LYS A 145 8.31 3.41 17.06
CA LYS A 145 9.56 2.66 17.21
C LYS A 145 9.99 1.95 15.92
N ILE A 146 9.13 1.88 14.90
CA ILE A 146 9.48 1.38 13.57
C ILE A 146 10.11 2.54 12.79
N PRO A 147 11.41 2.48 12.47
CA PRO A 147 12.12 3.60 11.86
C PRO A 147 11.81 3.73 10.35
N GLY A 148 11.88 4.96 9.84
CA GLY A 148 11.75 5.26 8.43
C GLY A 148 10.35 5.04 7.86
N PHE A 149 10.29 4.71 6.57
CA PHE A 149 9.05 4.57 5.82
C PHE A 149 8.90 3.15 5.26
N HIS A 150 9.19 2.14 6.10
CA HIS A 150 9.14 0.73 5.72
C HIS A 150 8.55 -0.12 6.85
N MET A 151 7.90 -1.23 6.50
CA MET A 151 7.34 -2.23 7.42
C MET A 151 6.16 -1.76 8.28
N TYR A 152 5.74 -0.51 8.18
CA TYR A 152 4.61 0.01 8.96
C TYR A 152 3.26 -0.58 8.50
N GLY A 153 3.13 -0.99 7.24
CA GLY A 153 1.96 -1.71 6.72
C GLY A 153 1.83 -3.10 7.33
N ALA A 154 2.94 -3.83 7.41
CA ALA A 154 2.99 -5.12 8.09
C ALA A 154 2.75 -4.97 9.61
N ASP A 155 3.33 -3.95 10.23
CA ASP A 155 3.18 -3.69 11.67
C ASP A 155 1.74 -3.39 12.07
N ILE A 156 1.08 -2.47 11.35
CA ILE A 156 -0.31 -2.08 11.67
C ILE A 156 -1.28 -3.25 11.46
N CYS A 157 -1.00 -4.17 10.52
CA CYS A 157 -1.77 -5.41 10.36
C CYS A 157 -1.63 -6.34 11.57
N GLN A 158 -0.42 -6.49 12.10
CA GLN A 158 -0.21 -7.29 13.31
C GLN A 158 -0.86 -6.63 14.53
N GLU A 159 -0.82 -5.30 14.62
CA GLU A 159 -1.50 -4.56 15.67
C GLU A 159 -3.03 -4.70 15.58
N ALA A 160 -3.60 -4.65 14.38
CA ALA A 160 -5.02 -4.93 14.16
C ALA A 160 -5.39 -6.35 14.61
N LYS A 161 -4.60 -7.35 14.24
CA LYS A 161 -4.80 -8.75 14.68
C LYS A 161 -4.73 -8.91 16.19
N ARG A 162 -3.79 -8.21 16.86
CA ARG A 162 -3.68 -8.20 18.32
C ARG A 162 -4.96 -7.68 18.99
N GLN A 163 -5.69 -6.79 18.31
CA GLN A 163 -6.99 -6.25 18.73
C GLN A 163 -8.19 -7.09 18.24
N GLY A 164 -7.96 -8.28 17.70
CA GLY A 164 -9.02 -9.17 17.20
C GLY A 164 -9.67 -8.70 15.89
N LYS A 165 -8.98 -7.84 15.12
CA LYS A 165 -9.45 -7.33 13.83
C LYS A 165 -8.74 -8.02 12.67
N LYS A 166 -9.42 -8.15 11.55
CA LYS A 166 -8.85 -8.69 10.32
C LYS A 166 -8.38 -7.59 9.38
N CYS A 167 -7.44 -7.93 8.49
CA CYS A 167 -6.95 -7.05 7.44
C CYS A 167 -7.32 -7.63 6.07
N TYR A 168 -7.59 -6.75 5.10
CA TYR A 168 -8.06 -7.18 3.79
C TYR A 168 -7.34 -6.44 2.67
N ALA A 169 -6.92 -7.18 1.65
CA ALA A 169 -6.60 -6.60 0.35
C ALA A 169 -7.89 -6.37 -0.43
N ILE A 170 -7.98 -5.23 -1.14
CA ILE A 170 -9.10 -4.86 -2.01
C ILE A 170 -8.59 -4.63 -3.44
N ALA A 171 -9.43 -4.90 -4.43
CA ALA A 171 -9.07 -4.72 -5.84
C ALA A 171 -9.39 -3.30 -6.34
N ALA A 172 -8.89 -2.27 -5.65
CA ALA A 172 -8.95 -0.89 -6.09
C ALA A 172 -7.65 -0.54 -6.83
N PHE A 173 -7.64 -0.73 -8.16
CA PHE A 173 -6.44 -0.58 -8.97
C PHE A 173 -5.85 0.82 -8.87
N CYS A 174 -4.54 0.89 -8.65
CA CYS A 174 -3.76 2.12 -8.72
C CYS A 174 -2.39 1.86 -9.33
N ILE A 175 -1.67 2.92 -9.69
CA ILE A 175 -0.31 2.84 -10.20
C ILE A 175 0.65 3.31 -9.11
N HIS A 176 1.49 2.43 -8.59
CA HIS A 176 2.62 2.78 -7.75
C HIS A 176 3.80 3.12 -8.65
N ASN A 177 3.97 4.41 -8.95
CA ASN A 177 4.98 4.94 -9.87
C ASN A 177 6.35 5.08 -9.17
N THR A 178 6.83 3.99 -8.58
CA THR A 178 8.05 3.99 -7.79
C THR A 178 9.29 3.73 -8.63
N ASN A 179 10.45 4.16 -8.12
CA ASN A 179 11.76 3.77 -8.65
C ASN A 179 12.18 2.39 -8.13
N GLN A 180 12.91 1.66 -8.94
CA GLN A 180 13.54 0.43 -8.48
C GLN A 180 14.78 0.75 -7.63
N TYR A 181 14.86 0.16 -6.45
CA TYR A 181 16.07 0.18 -5.63
C TYR A 181 17.02 -0.95 -6.02
N ARG A 182 18.29 -0.62 -6.26
CA ARG A 182 19.35 -1.64 -6.43
C ARG A 182 19.61 -2.38 -5.13
N MET A 183 19.68 -1.63 -4.04
CA MET A 183 19.82 -2.15 -2.68
C MET A 183 18.75 -1.53 -1.80
N LEU A 184 18.17 -2.31 -0.90
CA LEU A 184 17.25 -1.76 0.09
C LEU A 184 18.03 -0.85 1.05
N PRO A 185 17.45 0.31 1.42
CA PRO A 185 18.13 1.27 2.28
C PRO A 185 18.37 0.69 3.68
N TRP A 186 19.37 1.22 4.38
CA TRP A 186 19.67 0.78 5.74
C TRP A 186 18.49 0.87 6.69
N GLN A 187 17.66 1.90 6.53
CA GLN A 187 16.43 2.07 7.33
C GLN A 187 15.44 0.92 7.17
N PHE A 188 15.36 0.29 5.99
CA PHE A 188 14.57 -0.92 5.78
C PHE A 188 15.03 -2.06 6.68
N TRP A 189 16.34 -2.29 6.78
CA TRP A 189 16.88 -3.34 7.63
C TRP A 189 16.72 -3.05 9.12
N GLN A 190 16.81 -1.79 9.51
CA GLN A 190 16.50 -1.39 10.88
C GLN A 190 15.03 -1.66 11.22
N ALA A 191 14.10 -1.31 10.31
CA ALA A 191 12.68 -1.61 10.47
C ALA A 191 12.44 -3.13 10.53
N TYR A 192 13.06 -3.91 9.63
CA TYR A 192 13.00 -5.37 9.64
C TYR A 192 13.41 -5.98 10.99
N LEU A 193 14.53 -5.55 11.54
CA LEU A 193 15.02 -6.06 12.83
C LEU A 193 14.13 -5.63 13.99
N LYS A 194 13.56 -4.43 13.95
CA LYS A 194 12.58 -3.96 14.95
C LYS A 194 11.30 -4.79 14.88
N MET A 195 10.75 -5.02 13.68
CA MET A 195 9.58 -5.88 13.46
C MET A 195 9.81 -7.30 13.98
N ARG A 196 10.96 -7.90 13.63
CA ARG A 196 11.34 -9.24 14.11
C ARG A 196 11.35 -9.31 15.64
N ASN A 197 11.89 -8.30 16.30
CA ASN A 197 11.96 -8.27 17.77
C ASN A 197 10.58 -8.05 18.40
N LYS A 198 9.82 -7.07 17.88
CA LYS A 198 8.47 -6.73 18.37
C LYS A 198 7.52 -7.93 18.29
N TRP A 199 7.51 -8.61 17.14
CA TRP A 199 6.58 -9.69 16.84
C TRP A 199 7.20 -11.08 16.98
N LYS A 200 8.23 -11.25 17.80
CA LYS A 200 8.98 -12.51 17.97
C LYS A 200 8.08 -13.73 18.23
N LYS A 201 6.98 -13.55 18.95
CA LYS A 201 6.03 -14.62 19.27
C LYS A 201 5.13 -15.01 18.09
N ASN A 202 5.04 -14.17 17.07
CA ASN A 202 4.18 -14.34 15.91
C ASN A 202 4.94 -14.76 14.64
N LEU A 203 6.26 -14.99 14.76
CA LEU A 203 7.09 -15.39 13.62
C LEU A 203 6.79 -16.83 13.18
N PRO A 204 6.91 -17.14 11.86
CA PRO A 204 7.29 -16.23 10.79
C PRO A 204 6.16 -15.29 10.38
N LEU A 205 6.51 -14.05 9.97
CA LEU A 205 5.57 -13.12 9.36
C LEU A 205 5.79 -13.07 7.86
N LYS A 206 4.74 -13.30 7.10
CA LYS A 206 4.71 -13.08 5.66
C LYS A 206 4.57 -11.60 5.38
N THR A 207 5.40 -11.03 4.50
CA THR A 207 5.27 -9.66 4.03
C THR A 207 5.33 -9.60 2.50
N THR A 208 4.91 -8.51 1.93
CA THR A 208 4.90 -8.30 0.47
C THR A 208 6.30 -8.16 -0.12
N CYS A 209 7.30 -7.85 0.71
CA CYS A 209 8.68 -7.62 0.29
C CYS A 209 9.62 -8.75 0.72
N ILE A 210 9.82 -8.95 2.02
CA ILE A 210 10.74 -9.94 2.58
C ILE A 210 10.15 -10.54 3.85
N ASP A 211 9.97 -11.86 3.87
CA ASP A 211 9.45 -12.57 5.05
C ASP A 211 10.35 -12.38 6.27
N ILE A 212 9.72 -12.13 7.42
CA ILE A 212 10.43 -11.95 8.69
C ILE A 212 10.44 -13.28 9.43
N THR A 213 11.64 -13.83 9.65
CA THR A 213 11.83 -15.12 10.29
C THR A 213 12.75 -15.02 11.51
N TYR A 214 12.78 -16.08 12.32
CA TYR A 214 13.61 -16.13 13.54
C TYR A 214 15.10 -15.85 13.28
N TRP A 215 15.66 -16.39 12.19
CA TRP A 215 17.07 -16.33 11.89
C TRP A 215 17.48 -15.24 10.88
N SER A 216 16.53 -14.39 10.46
CA SER A 216 16.75 -13.36 9.42
C SER A 216 17.40 -13.88 8.13
N TRP A 217 17.24 -15.19 7.85
CA TRP A 217 17.79 -15.81 6.64
C TRP A 217 17.28 -15.15 5.35
N PRO A 218 16.01 -14.77 5.21
CA PRO A 218 15.54 -14.06 4.02
C PRO A 218 16.29 -12.74 3.79
N MET A 219 16.59 -12.00 4.85
CA MET A 219 17.38 -10.77 4.80
C MET A 219 18.80 -11.03 4.28
N LEU A 220 19.50 -12.01 4.84
CA LEU A 220 20.86 -12.35 4.44
C LEU A 220 20.90 -12.81 2.98
N ARG A 221 20.02 -13.73 2.58
CA ARG A 221 19.91 -14.23 1.22
C ARG A 221 19.66 -13.11 0.22
N TRP A 222 18.72 -12.19 0.54
CA TRP A 222 18.39 -11.06 -0.34
C TRP A 222 19.62 -10.18 -0.59
N ASN A 223 20.35 -9.80 0.48
CA ASN A 223 21.55 -8.97 0.36
C ASN A 223 22.66 -9.70 -0.43
N LEU A 224 22.86 -10.99 -0.19
CA LEU A 224 23.86 -11.78 -0.90
C LEU A 224 23.55 -11.87 -2.40
N VAL A 225 22.32 -12.19 -2.77
CA VAL A 225 21.89 -12.26 -4.17
C VAL A 225 22.08 -10.92 -4.88
N ARG A 226 21.71 -9.82 -4.23
CA ARG A 226 21.89 -8.47 -4.78
C ARG A 226 23.36 -8.10 -4.92
N ALA A 227 24.18 -8.38 -3.93
CA ALA A 227 25.63 -8.16 -4.01
C ALA A 227 26.26 -8.93 -5.18
N VAL A 228 25.90 -10.21 -5.36
CA VAL A 228 26.37 -11.03 -6.49
C VAL A 228 25.92 -10.45 -7.82
N ASN A 229 24.66 -10.01 -7.95
CA ASN A 229 24.14 -9.42 -9.18
C ASN A 229 24.87 -8.11 -9.53
N LEU A 230 25.16 -7.27 -8.54
CA LEU A 230 25.94 -6.04 -8.74
C LEU A 230 27.37 -6.34 -9.21
N LEU A 231 28.05 -7.31 -8.56
CA LEU A 231 29.41 -7.69 -8.91
C LEU A 231 29.53 -8.36 -10.29
N THR A 232 28.50 -9.08 -10.71
CA THR A 232 28.46 -9.79 -12.00
C THR A 232 27.86 -8.98 -13.13
N GLY A 233 27.44 -7.72 -12.89
CA GLY A 233 26.80 -6.88 -13.89
C GLY A 233 25.42 -7.38 -14.34
N ARG A 234 24.80 -8.31 -13.60
CA ARG A 234 23.46 -8.86 -13.91
C ARG A 234 22.33 -7.94 -13.51
N ASP A 235 22.61 -6.92 -12.70
CA ASP A 235 21.61 -5.90 -12.39
C ASP A 235 21.42 -4.97 -13.60
N SER A 236 20.24 -4.97 -14.15
CA SER A 236 19.81 -4.00 -15.15
C SER A 236 19.84 -2.57 -14.58
N SER A 237 19.91 -1.58 -15.46
CA SER A 237 19.78 -0.17 -15.03
C SER A 237 18.54 0.03 -14.18
N PRO A 238 18.60 0.89 -13.13
CA PRO A 238 17.43 1.14 -12.30
C PRO A 238 16.26 1.61 -13.16
N VAL A 239 15.09 1.07 -12.89
CA VAL A 239 13.85 1.53 -13.52
C VAL A 239 13.50 2.87 -12.89
N SER A 240 13.37 3.89 -13.72
CA SER A 240 12.88 5.22 -13.31
C SER A 240 11.37 5.31 -13.40
N ARG A 241 10.81 6.25 -12.64
CA ARG A 241 9.39 6.62 -12.72
C ARG A 241 8.95 6.94 -14.15
N VAL A 242 7.72 6.61 -14.49
CA VAL A 242 7.06 7.10 -15.69
C VAL A 242 6.75 8.59 -15.51
N LYS A 243 6.91 9.37 -16.56
CA LYS A 243 6.63 10.83 -16.52
C LYS A 243 5.15 11.13 -16.36
N ASP A 244 4.31 10.32 -17.01
CA ASP A 244 2.86 10.48 -17.02
C ASP A 244 2.17 9.15 -16.66
N PRO A 245 1.81 8.95 -15.37
CA PRO A 245 1.12 7.74 -14.96
C PRO A 245 -0.33 7.65 -15.47
N SER A 246 -0.96 8.78 -15.86
CA SER A 246 -2.30 8.76 -16.43
C SER A 246 -2.30 8.17 -17.83
N GLN A 247 -1.31 8.52 -18.65
CA GLN A 247 -1.12 7.89 -19.95
C GLN A 247 -0.81 6.39 -19.82
N LEU A 248 0.03 6.01 -18.87
CA LEU A 248 0.30 4.60 -18.59
C LEU A 248 -0.98 3.83 -18.25
N TYR A 249 -1.88 4.43 -17.44
CA TYR A 249 -3.18 3.81 -17.15
C TYR A 249 -3.99 3.57 -18.41
N LEU A 250 -4.11 4.57 -19.30
CA LEU A 250 -4.82 4.43 -20.58
C LEU A 250 -4.21 3.33 -21.47
N GLU A 251 -2.88 3.23 -21.53
CA GLU A 251 -2.20 2.17 -22.26
C GLU A 251 -2.51 0.78 -21.70
N LEU A 252 -2.56 0.64 -20.37
CA LEU A 252 -2.92 -0.61 -19.69
C LEU A 252 -4.37 -1.02 -19.96
N VAL A 253 -5.30 -0.07 -19.95
CA VAL A 253 -6.71 -0.29 -20.29
C VAL A 253 -6.85 -0.69 -21.77
N ASN A 254 -6.27 0.08 -22.69
CA ASN A 254 -6.34 -0.17 -24.13
C ASN A 254 -5.71 -1.51 -24.52
N SER A 255 -4.71 -1.99 -23.78
CA SER A 255 -4.09 -3.31 -23.99
C SER A 255 -4.85 -4.46 -23.33
N GLY A 256 -5.97 -4.21 -22.65
CA GLY A 256 -6.75 -5.19 -21.92
C GLY A 256 -6.09 -5.77 -20.68
N LYS A 257 -5.00 -5.16 -20.20
CA LYS A 257 -4.29 -5.59 -18.99
C LYS A 257 -4.99 -5.16 -17.71
N VAL A 258 -5.77 -4.09 -17.78
CA VAL A 258 -6.55 -3.52 -16.67
C VAL A 258 -7.94 -3.18 -17.20
N GLY A 259 -8.97 -3.47 -16.39
CA GLY A 259 -10.34 -3.05 -16.70
C GLY A 259 -10.51 -1.53 -16.52
N ASP A 260 -11.35 -0.91 -17.35
CA ASP A 260 -11.73 0.50 -17.17
C ASP A 260 -12.61 0.65 -15.92
N LEU A 261 -12.08 1.33 -14.90
CA LEU A 261 -12.76 1.49 -13.61
C LEU A 261 -14.07 2.30 -13.73
N VAL A 262 -14.17 3.18 -14.73
CA VAL A 262 -15.38 3.99 -14.95
C VAL A 262 -16.51 3.13 -15.53
N GLN A 263 -16.20 2.27 -16.49
CA GLN A 263 -17.22 1.40 -17.14
C GLN A 263 -17.71 0.30 -16.20
N THR A 264 -16.82 -0.30 -15.43
CA THR A 264 -17.19 -1.38 -14.49
C THR A 264 -17.98 -0.88 -13.28
N GLY A 265 -17.96 0.42 -12.96
CA GLY A 265 -18.78 1.04 -11.92
C GLY A 265 -20.27 1.22 -12.31
N ASN A 266 -20.58 1.24 -13.60
CA ASN A 266 -21.95 1.39 -14.09
C ASN A 266 -22.70 0.04 -14.23
N ALA A 267 -21.97 -1.07 -14.41
CA ALA A 267 -22.57 -2.40 -14.54
C ALA A 267 -23.22 -2.92 -13.22
N SER A 268 -22.75 -2.47 -12.06
CA SER A 268 -23.28 -2.87 -10.75
C SER A 268 -24.59 -2.13 -10.33
N LYS A 269 -25.10 -1.19 -11.14
CA LYS A 269 -26.37 -0.48 -10.90
C LYS A 269 -27.53 -0.99 -11.76
N ALA A 270 -27.32 -2.01 -12.59
CA ALA A 270 -28.29 -2.53 -13.56
C ALA A 270 -28.81 -3.93 -13.23
N GLU A 271 -28.56 -4.47 -12.02
CA GLU A 271 -29.15 -5.72 -11.51
C GLU A 271 -29.95 -5.46 -10.23
#